data_734990139ccdd6119ef0f95fbdd3270f
#
_entry.id   734990139ccdd6119ef0f95fbdd3270f
#
_cell.length_a   1.000
_cell.length_b   1.000
_cell.length_c   1.000
_cell.angle_alpha   90.00
_cell.angle_beta   90.00
_cell.angle_gamma   90.00
#
_symmetry.space_group_name_H-M   'P 1'
#
loop_
_entity.id
_entity.type
_entity.pdbx_description
1 polymer ?
#
loop_
_entity_poly.entity_id
_entity_poly.type
_entity_poly.pdbx_seq_one_letter_code
_entity_poly.pdbx_strand_id
1 'polypeptide(L)'
;MMKKKHSYIGIAFIILLFGIYTVPKVVDRFKTNSDLAFLYTNESKPNKRKVPEFEFINQEGETITNKSYDGKVYVVEFFFSTCPTICPIMNQKMLTIQNDFFGNPNFGIASISITPEIDTPKTLKAYAKDNGITHKNWHLLTGKSDTLVYALAKQGFKLYAGKGEDTHGGFEHSGYFALVDKQGFIRSRKDENGNVIIYYNALQDNGFPDQIKELKEDIKILLNE
;
A
#
# COMPACT_ATOMS: atom_id res chain seq x y z
N MET A 1 -31.03 48.50 41.44
CA MET A 1 -30.98 47.14 40.81
C MET A 1 -30.70 47.27 39.30
N MET A 2 -29.49 47.46 38.92
CA MET A 2 -29.10 47.40 37.50
C MET A 2 -27.60 47.12 37.46
N LYS A 3 -27.14 45.99 36.94
CA LYS A 3 -25.78 45.73 36.39
C LYS A 3 -25.40 44.26 36.27
N LYS A 4 -26.36 43.36 35.93
CA LYS A 4 -26.02 41.96 35.64
C LYS A 4 -26.07 41.55 34.17
N LYS A 5 -26.55 42.42 33.22
CA LYS A 5 -26.73 42.08 31.81
C LYS A 5 -25.48 42.14 30.93
N HIS A 6 -24.41 42.81 31.36
CA HIS A 6 -23.19 42.97 30.54
C HIS A 6 -22.10 41.96 30.79
N SER A 7 -22.17 41.17 31.88
CA SER A 7 -21.14 40.18 32.22
C SER A 7 -21.10 39.01 31.24
N TYR A 8 -22.27 38.62 30.71
CA TYR A 8 -22.35 37.51 29.76
C TYR A 8 -21.77 37.85 28.37
N ILE A 9 -21.83 39.11 27.97
CA ILE A 9 -21.28 39.56 26.68
C ILE A 9 -19.76 39.44 26.69
N GLY A 10 -19.10 39.82 27.78
CA GLY A 10 -17.66 39.68 27.93
C GLY A 10 -17.19 38.21 27.93
N ILE A 11 -17.93 37.34 28.63
CA ILE A 11 -17.64 35.89 28.66
C ILE A 11 -17.86 35.27 27.29
N ALA A 12 -18.96 35.61 26.60
CA ALA A 12 -19.24 35.10 25.25
C ALA A 12 -18.16 35.56 24.25
N PHE A 13 -17.67 36.80 24.37
CA PHE A 13 -16.60 37.30 23.53
C PHE A 13 -15.27 36.60 23.77
N ILE A 14 -14.93 36.29 25.02
CA ILE A 14 -13.72 35.52 25.38
C ILE A 14 -13.82 34.09 24.83
N ILE A 15 -14.97 33.42 24.95
CA ILE A 15 -15.19 32.06 24.42
C ILE A 15 -15.07 32.08 22.90
N LEU A 16 -15.61 33.09 22.24
CA LEU A 16 -15.56 33.23 20.78
C LEU A 16 -14.11 33.46 20.29
N LEU A 17 -13.34 34.34 20.94
CA LEU A 17 -11.92 34.56 20.64
C LEU A 17 -11.09 33.29 20.92
N PHE A 18 -11.37 32.59 22.02
CA PHE A 18 -10.72 31.33 22.33
C PHE A 18 -11.06 30.27 21.27
N GLY A 19 -12.31 30.17 20.84
CA GLY A 19 -12.74 29.29 19.76
C GLY A 19 -12.04 29.61 18.43
N ILE A 20 -12.02 30.89 18.03
CA ILE A 20 -11.33 31.32 16.79
C ILE A 20 -9.82 31.00 16.83
N TYR A 21 -9.18 31.09 18.00
CA TYR A 21 -7.76 30.80 18.13
C TYR A 21 -7.45 29.31 18.29
N THR A 22 -8.27 28.55 19.02
CA THR A 22 -7.98 27.16 19.37
C THR A 22 -8.50 26.16 18.33
N VAL A 23 -9.69 26.43 17.75
CA VAL A 23 -10.29 25.50 16.77
C VAL A 23 -9.39 25.28 15.55
N PRO A 24 -8.80 26.31 14.90
CA PRO A 24 -7.87 26.07 13.80
C PRO A 24 -6.64 25.24 14.23
N LYS A 25 -6.05 25.54 15.39
CA LYS A 25 -4.90 24.78 15.90
C LYS A 25 -5.23 23.34 16.24
N VAL A 26 -6.44 23.08 16.75
CA VAL A 26 -6.95 21.73 17.02
C VAL A 26 -7.26 21.04 15.69
N VAL A 27 -7.91 21.72 14.77
CA VAL A 27 -8.19 21.19 13.41
C VAL A 27 -6.89 20.91 12.66
N ASP A 28 -5.88 21.79 12.73
CA ASP A 28 -4.57 21.55 12.11
C ASP A 28 -3.78 20.43 12.78
N ARG A 29 -4.03 20.17 14.05
CA ARG A 29 -3.45 19.03 14.78
C ARG A 29 -4.18 17.72 14.47
N PHE A 30 -5.46 17.79 14.09
CA PHE A 30 -6.26 16.67 13.59
C PHE A 30 -6.26 16.58 12.05
N LYS A 31 -5.89 17.62 11.33
CA LYS A 31 -5.28 17.47 10.00
C LYS A 31 -3.92 16.84 10.23
N THR A 32 -3.93 15.54 10.53
CA THR A 32 -2.77 14.70 10.27
C THR A 32 -2.18 15.18 8.95
N ASN A 33 -0.87 15.38 8.89
CA ASN A 33 -0.16 15.61 7.64
C ASN A 33 -0.56 14.49 6.68
N SER A 34 -1.68 14.68 5.98
CA SER A 34 -2.25 13.69 5.08
C SER A 34 -1.53 13.68 3.74
N ASP A 35 -0.47 14.48 3.62
CA ASP A 35 0.32 14.53 2.41
C ASP A 35 1.31 13.36 2.40
N LEU A 36 0.80 12.19 2.00
CA LEU A 36 1.69 11.09 1.67
C LEU A 36 2.66 11.54 0.58
N ALA A 37 3.94 11.29 0.82
CA ALA A 37 4.98 11.67 -0.12
C ALA A 37 4.87 10.83 -1.40
N PHE A 38 5.20 11.45 -2.53
CA PHE A 38 5.49 10.72 -3.76
C PHE A 38 6.90 10.17 -3.70
N LEU A 39 7.11 8.94 -4.18
CA LEU A 39 8.45 8.48 -4.49
C LEU A 39 8.91 9.06 -5.82
N TYR A 40 10.21 9.27 -5.98
CA TYR A 40 10.81 9.89 -7.16
C TYR A 40 11.77 8.95 -7.88
N THR A 41 11.90 9.12 -9.20
CA THR A 41 12.73 8.24 -10.03
C THR A 41 14.22 8.53 -9.91
N ASN A 42 14.61 9.80 -9.74
CA ASN A 42 16.00 10.25 -9.70
C ASN A 42 16.10 11.56 -8.91
N GLU A 43 17.19 11.72 -8.14
CA GLU A 43 17.46 12.93 -7.35
C GLU A 43 17.80 14.15 -8.20
N SER A 44 18.47 13.94 -9.34
CA SER A 44 18.91 15.03 -10.24
C SER A 44 17.79 15.62 -11.11
N LYS A 45 16.77 14.83 -11.42
CA LYS A 45 15.53 15.25 -12.11
C LYS A 45 14.36 14.49 -11.51
N PRO A 46 13.81 14.96 -10.40
CA PRO A 46 12.82 14.22 -9.65
C PRO A 46 11.47 14.19 -10.39
N ASN A 47 11.19 13.09 -11.07
CA ASN A 47 9.85 12.79 -11.55
C ASN A 47 9.16 11.86 -10.56
N LYS A 48 7.89 12.12 -10.27
CA LYS A 48 7.06 11.24 -9.44
C LYS A 48 7.10 9.82 -10.02
N ARG A 49 7.40 8.84 -9.19
CA ARG A 49 7.49 7.44 -9.63
C ARG A 49 6.10 6.89 -9.86
N LYS A 50 5.83 6.53 -11.09
CA LYS A 50 4.62 5.84 -11.51
C LYS A 50 4.92 4.36 -11.70
N VAL A 51 3.93 3.51 -11.40
CA VAL A 51 4.01 2.08 -11.72
C VAL A 51 4.20 1.93 -13.23
N PRO A 52 5.23 1.21 -13.70
CA PRO A 52 5.43 0.96 -15.12
C PRO A 52 4.26 0.20 -15.73
N GLU A 53 4.10 0.28 -17.03
CA GLU A 53 3.11 -0.53 -17.73
C GLU A 53 3.45 -2.02 -17.59
N PHE A 54 2.44 -2.81 -17.30
CA PHE A 54 2.50 -4.26 -17.22
C PHE A 54 1.26 -4.90 -17.84
N GLU A 55 1.42 -6.13 -18.28
CA GLU A 55 0.32 -6.99 -18.75
C GLU A 55 0.58 -8.40 -18.23
N PHE A 56 -0.30 -8.87 -17.34
CA PHE A 56 -0.23 -10.17 -16.70
C PHE A 56 -1.58 -10.88 -16.79
N ILE A 57 -1.58 -12.17 -16.47
CA ILE A 57 -2.81 -12.97 -16.38
C ILE A 57 -3.11 -13.22 -14.91
N ASN A 58 -4.36 -13.07 -14.50
CA ASN A 58 -4.77 -13.34 -13.13
C ASN A 58 -5.19 -14.82 -12.91
N GLN A 59 -5.56 -15.13 -11.67
CA GLN A 59 -6.03 -16.47 -11.27
C GLN A 59 -7.32 -16.93 -11.98
N GLU A 60 -8.07 -16.01 -12.58
CA GLU A 60 -9.27 -16.32 -13.37
C GLU A 60 -8.99 -16.46 -14.88
N GLY A 61 -7.72 -16.27 -15.30
CA GLY A 61 -7.30 -16.30 -16.69
C GLY A 61 -7.56 -14.99 -17.44
N GLU A 62 -7.88 -13.92 -16.74
CA GLU A 62 -8.14 -12.60 -17.31
C GLU A 62 -6.85 -11.79 -17.45
N THR A 63 -6.76 -11.00 -18.51
CA THR A 63 -5.65 -10.06 -18.70
C THR A 63 -5.83 -8.86 -17.80
N ILE A 64 -4.86 -8.61 -16.92
CA ILE A 64 -4.79 -7.49 -16.01
C ILE A 64 -3.61 -6.59 -16.37
N THR A 65 -3.88 -5.31 -16.47
CA THR A 65 -2.89 -4.27 -16.72
C THR A 65 -2.95 -3.22 -15.61
N ASN A 66 -2.00 -2.29 -15.59
CA ASN A 66 -2.10 -1.15 -14.70
C ASN A 66 -3.39 -0.34 -14.88
N LYS A 67 -4.00 -0.33 -16.09
CA LYS A 67 -5.33 0.28 -16.34
C LYS A 67 -6.47 -0.41 -15.59
N SER A 68 -6.33 -1.67 -15.21
CA SER A 68 -7.33 -2.38 -14.38
C SER A 68 -7.43 -1.80 -12.98
N TYR A 69 -6.42 -1.03 -12.57
CA TYR A 69 -6.36 -0.32 -11.30
C TYR A 69 -6.59 1.20 -11.42
N ASP A 70 -6.91 1.72 -12.60
CA ASP A 70 -7.21 3.14 -12.77
C ASP A 70 -8.34 3.58 -11.83
N GLY A 71 -8.13 4.68 -11.12
CA GLY A 71 -9.08 5.19 -10.12
C GLY A 71 -9.12 4.40 -8.80
N LYS A 72 -8.29 3.39 -8.64
CA LYS A 72 -8.20 2.60 -7.39
C LYS A 72 -6.91 2.90 -6.64
N VAL A 73 -6.99 2.90 -5.33
CA VAL A 73 -5.83 2.76 -4.45
C VAL A 73 -5.51 1.28 -4.35
N TYR A 74 -4.27 0.90 -4.54
CA TYR A 74 -3.92 -0.52 -4.47
C TYR A 74 -2.56 -0.79 -3.86
N VAL A 75 -2.43 -1.99 -3.30
CA VAL A 75 -1.18 -2.49 -2.72
C VAL A 75 -0.54 -3.46 -3.69
N VAL A 76 0.78 -3.35 -3.86
CA VAL A 76 1.57 -4.25 -4.71
C VAL A 76 2.56 -5.03 -3.84
N GLU A 77 2.63 -6.32 -4.08
CA GLU A 77 3.65 -7.21 -3.53
C GLU A 77 4.21 -8.13 -4.62
N PHE A 78 5.41 -8.65 -4.36
CA PHE A 78 5.98 -9.75 -5.13
C PHE A 78 5.99 -11.00 -4.24
N PHE A 79 5.60 -12.16 -4.80
CA PHE A 79 5.48 -13.40 -4.06
C PHE A 79 5.73 -14.61 -4.96
N PHE A 80 5.70 -15.82 -4.42
CA PHE A 80 5.53 -17.06 -5.18
C PHE A 80 4.80 -18.10 -4.32
N SER A 81 3.96 -18.94 -4.96
CA SER A 81 3.02 -19.81 -4.25
C SER A 81 3.69 -20.91 -3.44
N THR A 82 4.90 -21.29 -3.82
CA THR A 82 5.70 -22.37 -3.17
C THR A 82 6.71 -21.85 -2.15
N CYS A 83 6.67 -20.57 -1.79
CA CYS A 83 7.57 -19.97 -0.79
C CYS A 83 7.33 -20.58 0.58
N PRO A 84 8.37 -21.18 1.21
CA PRO A 84 8.21 -21.83 2.51
C PRO A 84 8.40 -20.88 3.70
N THR A 85 8.83 -19.63 3.47
CA THR A 85 9.33 -18.74 4.53
C THR A 85 8.47 -17.51 4.73
N ILE A 86 8.69 -16.46 3.96
CA ILE A 86 8.08 -15.14 4.20
C ILE A 86 6.69 -14.97 3.59
N CYS A 87 6.39 -15.61 2.44
CA CYS A 87 5.09 -15.46 1.79
C CYS A 87 3.89 -15.86 2.66
N PRO A 88 3.93 -16.93 3.48
CA PRO A 88 2.83 -17.22 4.38
C PRO A 88 2.56 -16.10 5.39
N ILE A 89 3.60 -15.45 5.90
CA ILE A 89 3.49 -14.31 6.82
C ILE A 89 2.91 -13.10 6.08
N MET A 90 3.46 -12.78 4.91
CA MET A 90 2.99 -11.67 4.07
C MET A 90 1.53 -11.85 3.68
N ASN A 91 1.12 -13.06 3.28
CA ASN A 91 -0.27 -13.35 2.95
C ASN A 91 -1.20 -13.14 4.14
N GLN A 92 -0.82 -13.58 5.35
CA GLN A 92 -1.62 -13.32 6.56
C GLN A 92 -1.79 -11.82 6.82
N LYS A 93 -0.74 -11.03 6.62
CA LYS A 93 -0.81 -9.56 6.73
C LYS A 93 -1.72 -8.97 5.65
N MET A 94 -1.60 -9.43 4.40
CA MET A 94 -2.44 -8.98 3.30
C MET A 94 -3.92 -9.34 3.50
N LEU A 95 -4.23 -10.49 4.08
CA LEU A 95 -5.60 -10.85 4.47
C LEU A 95 -6.19 -9.86 5.48
N THR A 96 -5.40 -9.34 6.42
CA THR A 96 -5.89 -8.32 7.35
C THR A 96 -6.23 -7.01 6.63
N ILE A 97 -5.48 -6.68 5.57
CA ILE A 97 -5.76 -5.52 4.71
C ILE A 97 -7.02 -5.80 3.88
N GLN A 98 -7.12 -6.98 3.26
CA GLN A 98 -8.33 -7.41 2.55
C GLN A 98 -9.57 -7.21 3.41
N ASN A 99 -9.55 -7.68 4.66
CA ASN A 99 -10.69 -7.65 5.54
C ASN A 99 -11.13 -6.22 5.89
N ASP A 100 -10.17 -5.30 6.10
CA ASP A 100 -10.46 -3.89 6.42
C ASP A 100 -11.08 -3.14 5.23
N PHE A 101 -10.77 -3.55 4.00
CA PHE A 101 -11.25 -2.90 2.77
C PHE A 101 -12.17 -3.81 1.94
N PHE A 102 -12.68 -4.88 2.53
CA PHE A 102 -13.53 -5.85 1.83
C PHE A 102 -14.75 -5.18 1.19
N GLY A 103 -14.96 -5.49 -0.09
CA GLY A 103 -16.09 -4.93 -0.86
C GLY A 103 -15.92 -3.49 -1.32
N ASN A 104 -14.81 -2.81 -1.00
CA ASN A 104 -14.54 -1.47 -1.52
C ASN A 104 -14.14 -1.53 -3.01
N PRO A 105 -14.93 -0.98 -3.95
CA PRO A 105 -14.61 -1.04 -5.38
C PRO A 105 -13.40 -0.18 -5.76
N ASN A 106 -13.05 0.81 -4.95
CA ASN A 106 -11.94 1.74 -5.19
C ASN A 106 -10.62 1.26 -4.54
N PHE A 107 -10.61 0.05 -3.98
CA PHE A 107 -9.43 -0.59 -3.42
C PHE A 107 -9.08 -1.86 -4.21
N GLY A 108 -7.79 -2.17 -4.32
CA GLY A 108 -7.30 -3.38 -4.97
C GLY A 108 -5.98 -3.87 -4.41
N ILE A 109 -5.59 -5.08 -4.80
CA ILE A 109 -4.31 -5.70 -4.45
C ILE A 109 -3.77 -6.38 -5.71
N ALA A 110 -2.47 -6.17 -5.97
CA ALA A 110 -1.73 -6.81 -7.05
C ALA A 110 -0.59 -7.65 -6.45
N SER A 111 -0.82 -8.94 -6.30
CA SER A 111 0.23 -9.89 -5.88
C SER A 111 0.85 -10.49 -7.15
N ILE A 112 2.11 -10.14 -7.43
CA ILE A 112 2.80 -10.48 -8.68
C ILE A 112 3.75 -11.64 -8.41
N SER A 113 3.48 -12.79 -9.04
CA SER A 113 4.34 -13.96 -8.91
C SER A 113 5.67 -13.76 -9.61
N ILE A 114 6.75 -14.14 -8.90
CA ILE A 114 8.13 -14.13 -9.43
C ILE A 114 8.53 -15.46 -10.09
N THR A 115 7.63 -16.45 -10.06
CA THR A 115 7.84 -17.80 -10.63
C THR A 115 6.75 -18.17 -11.64
N PRO A 116 6.60 -17.42 -12.75
CA PRO A 116 5.49 -17.58 -13.66
C PRO A 116 5.41 -18.98 -14.32
N GLU A 117 6.52 -19.71 -14.40
CA GLU A 117 6.52 -21.08 -14.91
C GLU A 117 5.85 -22.08 -13.96
N ILE A 118 5.87 -21.79 -12.65
CA ILE A 118 5.26 -22.61 -11.59
C ILE A 118 3.84 -22.11 -11.32
N ASP A 119 3.71 -20.79 -11.17
CA ASP A 119 2.50 -20.09 -10.78
C ASP A 119 1.60 -19.81 -12.00
N THR A 120 1.08 -20.88 -12.57
CA THR A 120 0.07 -20.77 -13.62
C THR A 120 -1.25 -20.20 -13.07
N PRO A 121 -2.17 -19.69 -13.92
CA PRO A 121 -3.49 -19.24 -13.45
C PRO A 121 -4.23 -20.31 -12.64
N LYS A 122 -4.13 -21.59 -13.02
CA LYS A 122 -4.72 -22.72 -12.29
C LYS A 122 -4.10 -22.88 -10.89
N THR A 123 -2.77 -22.78 -10.80
CA THR A 123 -2.03 -22.83 -9.51
C THR A 123 -2.46 -21.67 -8.62
N LEU A 124 -2.48 -20.45 -9.18
CA LEU A 124 -2.87 -19.24 -8.46
C LEU A 124 -4.32 -19.28 -8.00
N LYS A 125 -5.23 -19.87 -8.78
CA LYS A 125 -6.63 -20.06 -8.38
C LYS A 125 -6.78 -21.01 -7.20
N ALA A 126 -6.02 -22.11 -7.18
CA ALA A 126 -5.98 -23.01 -6.04
C ALA A 126 -5.39 -22.28 -4.80
N TYR A 127 -4.27 -21.59 -4.98
CA TYR A 127 -3.64 -20.82 -3.94
C TYR A 127 -4.59 -19.78 -3.34
N ALA A 128 -5.33 -19.04 -4.17
CA ALA A 128 -6.31 -18.05 -3.69
C ALA A 128 -7.38 -18.69 -2.79
N LYS A 129 -7.92 -19.83 -3.23
CA LYS A 129 -8.93 -20.58 -2.46
C LYS A 129 -8.38 -21.06 -1.12
N ASP A 130 -7.20 -21.66 -1.12
CA ASP A 130 -6.61 -22.29 0.06
C ASP A 130 -6.15 -21.24 1.08
N ASN A 131 -5.86 -20.02 0.62
CA ASN A 131 -5.39 -18.91 1.45
C ASN A 131 -6.46 -17.86 1.76
N GLY A 132 -7.74 -18.06 1.43
CA GLY A 132 -8.83 -17.15 1.81
C GLY A 132 -8.83 -15.81 1.06
N ILE A 133 -8.27 -15.77 -0.15
CA ILE A 133 -8.24 -14.58 -1.02
C ILE A 133 -9.59 -14.47 -1.72
N THR A 134 -10.39 -13.48 -1.35
CA THR A 134 -11.78 -13.34 -1.80
C THR A 134 -12.17 -11.94 -2.25
N HIS A 135 -11.28 -10.94 -2.06
CA HIS A 135 -11.57 -9.58 -2.53
C HIS A 135 -11.58 -9.52 -4.05
N LYS A 136 -12.65 -8.96 -4.64
CA LYS A 136 -12.89 -8.93 -6.09
C LYS A 136 -11.74 -8.31 -6.89
N ASN A 137 -11.08 -7.28 -6.33
CA ASN A 137 -9.96 -6.59 -6.95
C ASN A 137 -8.59 -7.07 -6.42
N TRP A 138 -8.51 -8.25 -5.81
CA TRP A 138 -7.25 -8.88 -5.50
C TRP A 138 -6.88 -9.85 -6.61
N HIS A 139 -5.91 -9.45 -7.41
CA HIS A 139 -5.42 -10.27 -8.51
C HIS A 139 -4.06 -10.87 -8.15
N LEU A 140 -4.00 -12.21 -8.19
CA LEU A 140 -2.75 -12.95 -8.20
C LEU A 140 -2.27 -13.00 -9.65
N LEU A 141 -1.16 -12.39 -9.95
CA LEU A 141 -0.72 -12.09 -11.30
C LEU A 141 0.48 -12.96 -11.69
N THR A 142 0.42 -13.54 -12.88
CA THR A 142 1.53 -14.29 -13.47
C THR A 142 1.89 -13.72 -14.83
N GLY A 143 3.20 -13.62 -15.08
CA GLY A 143 3.75 -13.06 -16.32
C GLY A 143 4.05 -14.14 -17.37
N LYS A 144 4.54 -13.67 -18.54
CA LYS A 144 5.00 -14.55 -19.62
C LYS A 144 6.42 -15.10 -19.35
N SER A 145 7.19 -14.46 -18.49
CA SER A 145 8.54 -14.90 -18.11
C SER A 145 8.98 -14.26 -16.78
N ASP A 146 9.87 -14.92 -16.07
CA ASP A 146 10.53 -14.44 -14.88
C ASP A 146 11.32 -13.14 -15.14
N THR A 147 12.01 -13.05 -16.27
CA THR A 147 12.79 -11.89 -16.68
C THR A 147 11.96 -10.60 -16.69
N LEU A 148 10.73 -10.66 -17.23
CA LEU A 148 9.83 -9.50 -17.26
C LEU A 148 9.39 -9.10 -15.85
N VAL A 149 9.07 -10.08 -15.01
CA VAL A 149 8.68 -9.83 -13.62
C VAL A 149 9.84 -9.26 -12.81
N TYR A 150 11.04 -9.80 -12.96
CA TYR A 150 12.24 -9.29 -12.29
C TYR A 150 12.59 -7.86 -12.75
N ALA A 151 12.43 -7.58 -14.04
CA ALA A 151 12.61 -6.23 -14.57
C ALA A 151 11.60 -5.25 -13.94
N LEU A 152 10.32 -5.63 -13.85
CA LEU A 152 9.28 -4.81 -13.20
C LEU A 152 9.61 -4.57 -11.72
N ALA A 153 9.99 -5.61 -10.98
CA ALA A 153 10.37 -5.47 -9.57
C ALA A 153 11.58 -4.54 -9.39
N LYS A 154 12.68 -4.80 -10.10
CA LYS A 154 13.94 -4.06 -9.94
C LYS A 154 13.90 -2.65 -10.51
N GLN A 155 13.36 -2.48 -11.71
CA GLN A 155 13.36 -1.17 -12.40
C GLN A 155 12.16 -0.32 -12.02
N GLY A 156 10.98 -0.93 -11.92
CA GLY A 156 9.73 -0.26 -11.61
C GLY A 156 9.60 0.09 -10.13
N PHE A 157 9.73 -0.92 -9.29
CA PHE A 157 9.54 -0.79 -7.85
C PHE A 157 10.84 -0.61 -7.05
N LYS A 158 12.02 -0.86 -7.65
CA LYS A 158 13.30 -0.91 -6.92
C LYS A 158 13.29 -1.94 -5.77
N LEU A 159 12.49 -2.98 -5.92
CA LEU A 159 12.41 -4.11 -5.01
C LEU A 159 13.23 -5.28 -5.55
N TYR A 160 13.81 -6.06 -4.65
CA TYR A 160 14.52 -7.26 -5.05
C TYR A 160 13.52 -8.38 -5.38
N ALA A 161 13.74 -9.03 -6.51
CA ALA A 161 13.13 -10.28 -6.91
C ALA A 161 14.11 -11.03 -7.81
N GLY A 162 14.30 -12.32 -7.58
CA GLY A 162 15.26 -13.10 -8.35
C GLY A 162 15.40 -14.53 -7.86
N LYS A 163 16.41 -15.21 -8.40
CA LYS A 163 16.82 -16.53 -7.91
C LYS A 163 17.55 -16.38 -6.58
N GLY A 164 17.24 -17.25 -5.65
CA GLY A 164 17.81 -17.29 -4.31
C GLY A 164 18.37 -18.66 -3.97
N GLU A 165 18.64 -18.91 -2.69
CA GLU A 165 19.12 -20.19 -2.20
C GLU A 165 18.01 -21.25 -2.18
N ASP A 166 18.36 -22.52 -2.31
CA ASP A 166 17.41 -23.66 -2.26
C ASP A 166 16.65 -23.74 -0.92
N THR A 167 17.24 -23.25 0.16
CA THR A 167 16.60 -23.16 1.47
C THR A 167 15.35 -22.28 1.50
N HIS A 168 15.25 -21.33 0.55
CA HIS A 168 14.10 -20.45 0.37
C HIS A 168 13.22 -20.86 -0.82
N GLY A 169 13.32 -22.10 -1.29
CA GLY A 169 12.60 -22.59 -2.45
C GLY A 169 13.23 -22.17 -3.78
N GLY A 170 14.50 -21.76 -3.80
CA GLY A 170 15.27 -21.36 -4.99
C GLY A 170 15.01 -19.97 -5.51
N PHE A 171 14.17 -19.18 -4.80
CA PHE A 171 13.80 -17.81 -5.19
C PHE A 171 13.77 -16.88 -3.99
N GLU A 172 13.99 -15.60 -4.23
CA GLU A 172 13.96 -14.55 -3.20
C GLU A 172 13.23 -13.33 -3.68
N HIS A 173 12.47 -12.70 -2.78
CA HIS A 173 11.89 -11.40 -2.93
C HIS A 173 11.90 -10.63 -1.61
N SER A 174 11.76 -9.31 -1.70
CA SER A 174 11.69 -8.45 -0.52
C SER A 174 10.34 -8.58 0.20
N GLY A 175 10.35 -8.52 1.53
CA GLY A 175 9.17 -8.56 2.39
C GLY A 175 8.45 -7.20 2.49
N TYR A 176 8.33 -6.46 1.39
CA TYR A 176 7.77 -5.12 1.38
C TYR A 176 6.50 -5.02 0.53
N PHE A 177 5.59 -4.14 0.97
CA PHE A 177 4.41 -3.73 0.22
C PHE A 177 4.58 -2.31 -0.31
N ALA A 178 4.22 -2.09 -1.58
CA ALA A 178 4.17 -0.78 -2.20
C ALA A 178 2.72 -0.28 -2.22
N LEU A 179 2.50 0.98 -1.83
CA LEU A 179 1.19 1.63 -1.90
C LEU A 179 1.13 2.51 -3.15
N VAL A 180 0.06 2.37 -3.92
CA VAL A 180 -0.15 3.08 -5.17
C VAL A 180 -1.47 3.85 -5.12
N ASP A 181 -1.46 5.11 -5.55
CA ASP A 181 -2.64 5.97 -5.58
C ASP A 181 -3.51 5.76 -6.82
N LYS A 182 -4.66 6.45 -6.86
CA LYS A 182 -5.66 6.38 -7.94
C LYS A 182 -5.12 6.76 -9.32
N GLN A 183 -4.00 7.49 -9.40
CA GLN A 183 -3.33 7.92 -10.62
C GLN A 183 -2.16 7.01 -11.01
N GLY A 184 -1.88 5.97 -10.21
CA GLY A 184 -0.80 5.01 -10.43
C GLY A 184 0.57 5.48 -9.95
N PHE A 185 0.64 6.50 -9.08
CA PHE A 185 1.90 6.93 -8.45
C PHE A 185 2.14 6.15 -7.16
N ILE A 186 3.41 5.81 -6.92
CA ILE A 186 3.83 5.15 -5.69
C ILE A 186 3.92 6.21 -4.59
N ARG A 187 3.19 5.96 -3.49
CA ARG A 187 3.07 6.86 -2.35
C ARG A 187 3.63 6.22 -1.09
N SER A 188 4.08 7.04 -0.16
CA SER A 188 4.56 6.57 1.14
C SER A 188 4.46 7.65 2.20
N ARG A 189 4.48 7.25 3.47
CA ARG A 189 4.53 8.19 4.59
C ARG A 189 5.95 8.66 4.88
N LYS A 190 6.04 9.67 5.72
CA LYS A 190 7.31 10.09 6.34
C LYS A 190 7.44 9.48 7.73
N ASP A 191 8.66 9.15 8.11
CA ASP A 191 9.01 8.75 9.47
C ASP A 191 9.00 9.95 10.44
N GLU A 192 9.29 9.70 11.71
CA GLU A 192 9.36 10.71 12.77
C GLU A 192 10.40 11.81 12.49
N ASN A 193 11.41 11.51 11.68
CA ASN A 193 12.49 12.44 11.31
C ASN A 193 12.17 13.20 10.00
N GLY A 194 11.01 12.94 9.37
CA GLY A 194 10.59 13.55 8.12
C GLY A 194 11.14 12.87 6.86
N ASN A 195 11.84 11.73 6.98
CA ASN A 195 12.32 10.97 5.86
C ASN A 195 11.19 10.11 5.29
N VAL A 196 11.13 9.99 3.97
CA VAL A 196 10.15 9.13 3.31
C VAL A 196 10.56 7.67 3.52
N ILE A 197 9.69 6.87 4.15
CA ILE A 197 9.84 5.42 4.10
C ILE A 197 9.56 4.98 2.67
N ILE A 198 10.40 4.11 2.09
CA ILE A 198 10.24 3.78 0.68
C ILE A 198 9.05 2.85 0.48
N TYR A 199 8.95 1.80 1.30
CA TYR A 199 7.89 0.78 1.26
C TYR A 199 7.54 0.34 2.67
N TYR A 200 6.38 -0.31 2.81
CA TYR A 200 5.87 -0.79 4.08
C TYR A 200 6.41 -2.20 4.36
N ASN A 201 7.12 -2.35 5.47
CA ASN A 201 7.60 -3.66 5.89
C ASN A 201 6.44 -4.55 6.32
N ALA A 202 6.30 -5.71 5.68
CA ALA A 202 5.31 -6.71 6.03
C ALA A 202 5.79 -7.69 7.11
N LEU A 203 7.09 -7.71 7.38
CA LEU A 203 7.73 -8.65 8.30
C LEU A 203 8.13 -7.94 9.59
N GLN A 204 8.09 -8.68 10.69
CA GLN A 204 8.73 -8.25 11.92
C GLN A 204 10.15 -8.84 11.92
N ASP A 205 11.16 -8.02 11.62
CA ASP A 205 12.54 -8.48 11.51
C ASP A 205 13.51 -7.55 12.25
N ASN A 206 14.56 -8.14 12.85
CA ASN A 206 15.70 -7.46 13.50
C ASN A 206 15.32 -6.30 14.45
N GLY A 207 14.19 -6.46 15.16
CA GLY A 207 13.71 -5.43 16.10
C GLY A 207 12.89 -4.32 15.46
N PHE A 208 12.66 -4.34 14.15
CA PHE A 208 11.73 -3.46 13.46
C PHE A 208 10.35 -4.09 13.41
N PRO A 209 9.28 -3.39 13.87
CA PRO A 209 7.92 -3.86 13.74
C PRO A 209 7.48 -3.89 12.27
N ASP A 210 6.47 -4.71 11.96
CA ASP A 210 5.78 -4.55 10.68
C ASP A 210 5.02 -3.21 10.63
N GLN A 211 4.76 -2.74 9.42
CA GLN A 211 4.12 -1.45 9.15
C GLN A 211 2.72 -1.60 8.55
N ILE A 212 2.03 -2.68 8.90
CA ILE A 212 0.70 -2.98 8.33
C ILE A 212 -0.36 -2.02 8.86
N LYS A 213 -0.26 -1.59 10.12
CA LYS A 213 -1.16 -0.60 10.68
C LYS A 213 -1.04 0.73 9.93
N GLU A 214 0.19 1.19 9.73
CA GLU A 214 0.52 2.40 9.00
C GLU A 214 0.03 2.33 7.56
N LEU A 215 0.25 1.20 6.87
CA LEU A 215 -0.23 0.98 5.51
C LEU A 215 -1.77 1.10 5.42
N LYS A 216 -2.50 0.51 6.36
CA LYS A 216 -3.97 0.59 6.41
C LYS A 216 -4.48 2.02 6.64
N GLU A 217 -3.78 2.80 7.46
CA GLU A 217 -4.08 4.22 7.67
C GLU A 217 -3.87 5.01 6.37
N ASP A 218 -2.76 4.76 5.68
CA ASP A 218 -2.39 5.47 4.45
C ASP A 218 -3.27 5.09 3.26
N ILE A 219 -3.74 3.84 3.19
CA ILE A 219 -4.78 3.44 2.23
C ILE A 219 -6.05 4.28 2.45
N LYS A 220 -6.49 4.46 3.70
CA LYS A 220 -7.68 5.28 4.01
C LYS A 220 -7.50 6.74 3.59
N ILE A 221 -6.30 7.30 3.78
CA ILE A 221 -5.96 8.66 3.33
C ILE A 221 -6.14 8.76 1.82
N LEU A 222 -5.48 7.87 1.05
CA LEU A 222 -5.54 7.91 -0.42
C LEU A 222 -6.94 7.61 -0.98
N LEU A 223 -7.74 6.81 -0.30
CA LEU A 223 -9.13 6.57 -0.69
C LEU A 223 -9.98 7.84 -0.58
N ASN A 224 -9.62 8.77 0.32
CA ASN A 224 -10.32 10.03 0.57
C ASN A 224 -9.72 11.23 -0.21
N GLU A 225 -8.53 11.08 -0.82
CA GLU A 225 -7.99 12.03 -1.80
C GLU A 225 -8.79 11.96 -3.13
#